data_8adda5d58955db3effdb1c711104d21c
#
_entry.id   8adda5d58955db3effdb1c711104d21c
#
_cell.length_a   1.000
_cell.length_b   1.000
_cell.length_c   1.000
_cell.angle_alpha   90.00
_cell.angle_beta   90.00
_cell.angle_gamma   90.00
#
_symmetry.space_group_name_H-M   'P 1'
#
loop_
_entity.id
_entity.type
_entity.pdbx_description
1 polymer ?
#
loop_
_entity_poly.entity_id
_entity_poly.type
_entity_poly.pdbx_seq_one_letter_code
_entity_poly.pdbx_strand_id
1 'polypeptide(L)'
;MAKQKSKESAGIALCFSGGGYRAAAFHTGVLAYLNHIQLLPQVEILSTVSGGTLAGLAYARSLKKKKRFEEFYKNFCEFLTNVNLVKLSFANIGRKSESELGFQDLITSIADVYDEKLFFGDRFELFWQKPAIHLQEIIFNATEFKTGIDFRFQKSRSDKARMGNGNVNISLKDAQKIRLADIAAASSCFPGGFEPLAFPHDFRWPNNEIPQSFTEKFSKALPLMDGGIYDNQGIDAALLAIKRNKKEIGMFIISDTDKKVEDLFTFHKRKSTLSFSLNTVNRILLTLMVLAIFCSFALLGHLWYSLIHSGEWMLSLLVYGFTVTVLGSMAYGIYWLRHKIKIEVFSRIPRIHLAAWSEIKHLTVDQVIDMAALRVTSLFTLASSVFMKRIRSLVFAHVYNDGQYEHKRVSNLIYELDGTKHYRTAWLMPSDEMQKITCCATTMPTTLWFDDAADLQKLIACGEYSICYNLIDYILRRYGQQKSKYPDHVKELFIGLVEDWKKFESNPMMMAREVY
;
A
#
# COMPACT_ATOMS: atom_id res chain seq x y z
N MET A 1 31.66 -2.77 -48.13
CA MET A 1 30.25 -3.04 -47.76
C MET A 1 30.17 -3.15 -46.24
N ALA A 2 29.91 -2.05 -45.56
CA ALA A 2 29.69 -2.04 -44.11
C ALA A 2 28.29 -2.52 -43.84
N LYS A 3 28.12 -3.66 -43.13
CA LYS A 3 26.85 -4.12 -42.60
C LYS A 3 26.27 -3.01 -41.72
N GLN A 4 25.22 -2.34 -42.18
CA GLN A 4 24.34 -1.54 -41.39
C GLN A 4 23.80 -2.45 -40.27
N LYS A 5 24.35 -2.35 -39.04
CA LYS A 5 23.72 -2.91 -37.84
C LYS A 5 22.35 -2.23 -37.77
N SER A 6 21.29 -3.02 -37.96
CA SER A 6 19.95 -2.59 -37.59
C SER A 6 20.03 -2.01 -36.19
N LYS A 7 19.71 -0.72 -36.02
CA LYS A 7 19.55 -0.14 -34.67
C LYS A 7 18.49 -0.98 -33.97
N GLU A 8 18.90 -1.85 -33.04
CA GLU A 8 17.96 -2.49 -32.15
C GLU A 8 17.08 -1.41 -31.56
N SER A 9 15.78 -1.59 -31.68
CA SER A 9 14.79 -0.69 -31.05
C SER A 9 15.17 -0.54 -29.58
N ALA A 10 15.41 0.69 -29.16
CA ALA A 10 15.78 0.95 -27.76
C ALA A 10 14.60 0.53 -26.87
N GLY A 11 14.87 -0.34 -25.87
CA GLY A 11 13.84 -0.94 -25.02
C GLY A 11 13.04 0.07 -24.20
N ILE A 12 11.93 -0.39 -23.63
CA ILE A 12 11.03 0.40 -22.76
C ILE A 12 11.28 0.02 -21.30
N ALA A 13 11.40 1.03 -20.44
CA ALA A 13 11.29 0.86 -19.00
C ALA A 13 9.88 1.27 -18.55
N LEU A 14 9.22 0.41 -17.78
CA LEU A 14 7.85 0.59 -17.29
C LEU A 14 7.83 0.51 -15.77
N CYS A 15 7.33 1.57 -15.14
CA CYS A 15 7.16 1.67 -13.70
C CYS A 15 5.68 1.73 -13.32
N PHE A 16 5.27 0.94 -12.33
CA PHE A 16 3.92 0.91 -11.79
C PHE A 16 3.90 1.31 -10.32
N SER A 17 3.14 2.34 -10.00
CA SER A 17 2.99 2.83 -8.64
C SER A 17 2.11 1.95 -7.76
N GLY A 18 2.23 2.15 -6.44
CA GLY A 18 1.32 1.59 -5.46
C GLY A 18 -0.07 2.24 -5.46
N GLY A 19 -1.01 1.63 -4.74
CA GLY A 19 -2.38 2.12 -4.59
C GLY A 19 -3.45 1.03 -4.53
N GLY A 20 -3.15 -0.14 -3.94
CA GLY A 20 -4.09 -1.24 -3.74
C GLY A 20 -4.71 -1.76 -5.04
N TYR A 21 -5.94 -2.23 -4.98
CA TYR A 21 -6.68 -2.73 -6.16
C TYR A 21 -6.96 -1.65 -7.19
N ARG A 22 -7.09 -0.39 -6.78
CA ARG A 22 -7.20 0.74 -7.71
C ARG A 22 -5.99 0.80 -8.65
N ALA A 23 -4.78 0.71 -8.12
CA ALA A 23 -3.55 0.68 -8.92
C ALA A 23 -3.46 -0.60 -9.75
N ALA A 24 -3.77 -1.76 -9.18
CA ALA A 24 -3.73 -3.02 -9.90
C ALA A 24 -4.64 -2.99 -11.15
N ALA A 25 -5.86 -2.47 -11.02
CA ALA A 25 -6.80 -2.34 -12.13
C ALA A 25 -6.35 -1.32 -13.19
N PHE A 26 -5.94 -0.12 -12.77
CA PHE A 26 -5.45 0.93 -13.67
C PHE A 26 -4.25 0.45 -14.49
N HIS A 27 -3.27 -0.19 -13.85
CA HIS A 27 -2.09 -0.71 -14.53
C HIS A 27 -2.40 -1.92 -15.43
N THR A 28 -3.46 -2.67 -15.12
CA THR A 28 -3.96 -3.72 -16.03
C THR A 28 -4.46 -3.12 -17.34
N GLY A 29 -5.18 -1.99 -17.28
CA GLY A 29 -5.57 -1.23 -18.47
C GLY A 29 -4.36 -0.72 -19.26
N VAL A 30 -3.32 -0.22 -18.56
CA VAL A 30 -2.07 0.19 -19.23
C VAL A 30 -1.41 -0.99 -19.94
N LEU A 31 -1.32 -2.16 -19.30
CA LEU A 31 -0.78 -3.38 -19.93
C LEU A 31 -1.63 -3.80 -21.14
N ALA A 32 -2.96 -3.74 -21.01
CA ALA A 32 -3.88 -4.10 -22.08
C ALA A 32 -3.69 -3.22 -23.32
N TYR A 33 -3.63 -1.90 -23.12
CA TYR A 33 -3.42 -0.99 -24.24
C TYR A 33 -2.02 -1.12 -24.86
N LEU A 34 -0.96 -1.25 -24.04
CA LEU A 34 0.38 -1.50 -24.58
C LEU A 34 0.47 -2.83 -25.37
N ASN A 35 -0.30 -3.86 -24.95
CA ASN A 35 -0.41 -5.11 -25.70
C ASN A 35 -1.15 -4.89 -27.03
N HIS A 36 -2.27 -4.17 -27.02
CA HIS A 36 -3.06 -3.83 -28.21
C HIS A 36 -2.22 -3.17 -29.30
N ILE A 37 -1.43 -2.16 -28.95
CA ILE A 37 -0.56 -1.44 -29.87
C ILE A 37 0.82 -2.10 -30.08
N GLN A 38 1.02 -3.33 -29.62
CA GLN A 38 2.26 -4.13 -29.78
C GLN A 38 3.53 -3.48 -29.20
N LEU A 39 3.40 -2.58 -28.22
CA LEU A 39 4.54 -2.04 -27.50
C LEU A 39 4.92 -2.87 -26.26
N LEU A 40 4.01 -3.68 -25.71
CA LEU A 40 4.26 -4.47 -24.52
C LEU A 40 5.44 -5.44 -24.64
N PRO A 41 5.68 -6.11 -25.78
CA PRO A 41 6.87 -6.96 -25.99
C PRO A 41 8.20 -6.19 -25.99
N GLN A 42 8.19 -4.87 -26.13
CA GLN A 42 9.38 -4.01 -26.08
C GLN A 42 9.73 -3.56 -24.65
N VAL A 43 8.88 -3.85 -23.67
CA VAL A 43 9.14 -3.57 -22.26
C VAL A 43 10.22 -4.53 -21.76
N GLU A 44 11.39 -4.01 -21.44
CA GLU A 44 12.52 -4.80 -20.96
C GLU A 44 12.75 -4.67 -19.47
N ILE A 45 12.38 -3.53 -18.89
CA ILE A 45 12.49 -3.25 -17.45
C ILE A 45 11.08 -3.03 -16.91
N LEU A 46 10.72 -3.83 -15.91
CA LEU A 46 9.48 -3.69 -15.16
C LEU A 46 9.82 -3.48 -13.69
N SER A 47 9.46 -2.32 -13.14
CA SER A 47 9.63 -1.98 -11.73
C SER A 47 8.29 -1.61 -11.11
N THR A 48 7.91 -2.26 -10.02
CA THR A 48 6.55 -2.15 -9.48
C THR A 48 6.52 -2.03 -7.98
N VAL A 49 5.45 -1.45 -7.46
CA VAL A 49 5.22 -1.20 -6.03
C VAL A 49 3.78 -1.57 -5.66
N SER A 50 3.58 -2.25 -4.53
CA SER A 50 2.25 -2.47 -3.91
C SER A 50 1.21 -3.03 -4.89
N GLY A 51 0.08 -2.33 -5.09
CA GLY A 51 -0.95 -2.71 -6.09
C GLY A 51 -0.40 -2.85 -7.51
N GLY A 52 0.61 -2.02 -7.89
CA GLY A 52 1.34 -2.19 -9.14
C GLY A 52 2.12 -3.50 -9.19
N THR A 53 2.61 -4.00 -8.05
CA THR A 53 3.27 -5.30 -7.97
C THR A 53 2.28 -6.45 -8.21
N LEU A 54 1.03 -6.34 -7.77
CA LEU A 54 0.02 -7.37 -8.08
C LEU A 54 -0.14 -7.54 -9.59
N ALA A 55 -0.35 -6.44 -10.32
CA ALA A 55 -0.49 -6.49 -11.78
C ALA A 55 0.81 -6.94 -12.48
N GLY A 56 1.95 -6.35 -12.09
CA GLY A 56 3.24 -6.63 -12.72
C GLY A 56 3.76 -8.05 -12.46
N LEU A 57 3.60 -8.56 -11.23
CA LEU A 57 4.01 -9.92 -10.86
C LEU A 57 3.11 -10.97 -11.52
N ALA A 58 1.79 -10.75 -11.52
CA ALA A 58 0.84 -11.63 -12.20
C ALA A 58 1.11 -11.68 -13.71
N TYR A 59 1.37 -10.53 -14.33
CA TYR A 59 1.75 -10.45 -15.73
C TYR A 59 3.07 -11.20 -16.02
N ALA A 60 4.15 -10.90 -15.28
CA ALA A 60 5.44 -11.55 -15.46
C ALA A 60 5.35 -13.07 -15.25
N ARG A 61 4.56 -13.53 -14.26
CA ARG A 61 4.25 -14.94 -14.04
C ARG A 61 3.54 -15.56 -15.25
N SER A 62 2.54 -14.89 -15.82
CA SER A 62 1.78 -15.39 -16.97
C SER A 62 2.67 -15.62 -18.17
N LEU A 63 3.60 -14.71 -18.45
CA LEU A 63 4.61 -14.86 -19.51
C LEU A 63 5.48 -16.10 -19.30
N LYS A 64 5.91 -16.38 -18.07
CA LYS A 64 6.71 -17.56 -17.75
C LYS A 64 5.91 -18.86 -17.88
N LYS A 65 4.62 -18.80 -17.62
CA LYS A 65 3.68 -19.93 -17.83
C LYS A 65 3.22 -20.05 -19.29
N LYS A 66 3.76 -19.24 -20.21
CA LYS A 66 3.42 -19.20 -21.65
C LYS A 66 1.94 -18.96 -21.92
N LYS A 67 1.28 -18.21 -21.04
CA LYS A 67 -0.11 -17.83 -21.21
C LYS A 67 -0.23 -16.68 -22.20
N ARG A 68 -1.29 -16.66 -23.00
CA ARG A 68 -1.63 -15.52 -23.84
C ARG A 68 -2.04 -14.34 -22.96
N PHE A 69 -1.93 -13.12 -23.49
CA PHE A 69 -2.28 -11.91 -22.74
C PHE A 69 -3.75 -11.92 -22.30
N GLU A 70 -4.66 -12.36 -23.16
CA GLU A 70 -6.09 -12.44 -22.88
C GLU A 70 -6.39 -13.37 -21.69
N GLU A 71 -5.65 -14.48 -21.58
CA GLU A 71 -5.79 -15.40 -20.46
C GLU A 71 -5.29 -14.79 -19.15
N PHE A 72 -4.16 -14.06 -19.19
CA PHE A 72 -3.69 -13.28 -18.05
C PHE A 72 -4.73 -12.25 -17.63
N TYR A 73 -5.19 -11.43 -18.58
CA TYR A 73 -6.15 -10.35 -18.35
C TYR A 73 -7.44 -10.88 -17.69
N LYS A 74 -8.05 -11.90 -18.28
CA LYS A 74 -9.26 -12.53 -17.75
C LYS A 74 -9.06 -13.03 -16.32
N ASN A 75 -8.06 -13.86 -16.08
CA ASN A 75 -7.80 -14.45 -14.77
C ASN A 75 -7.50 -13.39 -13.71
N PHE A 76 -6.79 -12.32 -14.08
CA PHE A 76 -6.46 -11.26 -13.15
C PHE A 76 -7.66 -10.36 -12.83
N CYS A 77 -8.50 -10.05 -13.82
CA CYS A 77 -9.76 -9.35 -13.58
C CYS A 77 -10.72 -10.18 -12.71
N GLU A 78 -10.83 -11.48 -12.96
CA GLU A 78 -11.61 -12.39 -12.11
C GLU A 78 -11.09 -12.41 -10.66
N PHE A 79 -9.77 -12.41 -10.46
CA PHE A 79 -9.17 -12.30 -9.14
C PHE A 79 -9.57 -10.97 -8.47
N LEU A 80 -9.40 -9.84 -9.15
CA LEU A 80 -9.74 -8.52 -8.59
C LEU A 80 -11.23 -8.37 -8.26
N THR A 81 -12.11 -8.97 -9.07
CA THR A 81 -13.57 -8.89 -8.87
C THR A 81 -14.05 -9.80 -7.72
N ASN A 82 -13.54 -11.03 -7.68
CA ASN A 82 -14.11 -12.07 -6.83
C ASN A 82 -13.40 -12.22 -5.48
N VAL A 83 -12.21 -11.62 -5.31
CA VAL A 83 -11.40 -11.81 -4.11
C VAL A 83 -11.39 -10.56 -3.24
N ASN A 84 -12.20 -10.57 -2.18
CA ASN A 84 -12.07 -9.60 -1.10
C ASN A 84 -10.95 -10.09 -0.14
N LEU A 85 -9.75 -9.56 -0.32
CA LEU A 85 -8.56 -9.98 0.44
C LEU A 85 -8.74 -9.79 1.94
N VAL A 86 -9.27 -8.65 2.35
CA VAL A 86 -9.42 -8.33 3.77
C VAL A 86 -10.39 -9.29 4.45
N LYS A 87 -11.56 -9.54 3.83
CA LYS A 87 -12.56 -10.47 4.36
C LYS A 87 -12.01 -11.89 4.48
N LEU A 88 -11.33 -12.39 3.44
CA LEU A 88 -10.75 -13.74 3.45
C LEU A 88 -9.62 -13.86 4.48
N SER A 89 -8.79 -12.84 4.60
CA SER A 89 -7.66 -12.85 5.52
C SER A 89 -8.13 -12.80 6.97
N PHE A 90 -9.13 -12.00 7.32
CA PHE A 90 -9.71 -12.03 8.66
C PHE A 90 -10.32 -13.38 9.03
N ALA A 91 -10.90 -14.10 8.05
CA ALA A 91 -11.40 -15.46 8.28
C ALA A 91 -10.27 -16.46 8.62
N ASN A 92 -9.04 -16.18 8.22
CA ASN A 92 -7.87 -17.02 8.48
C ASN A 92 -7.10 -16.64 9.74
N ILE A 93 -7.27 -15.41 10.25
CA ILE A 93 -6.60 -14.95 11.47
C ILE A 93 -6.96 -15.85 12.67
N GLY A 94 -5.99 -16.14 13.50
CA GLY A 94 -6.18 -16.97 14.69
C GLY A 94 -6.04 -18.47 14.43
N ARG A 95 -5.91 -18.92 13.17
CA ARG A 95 -5.44 -20.28 12.91
C ARG A 95 -3.99 -20.35 13.34
N LYS A 96 -3.61 -21.43 14.05
CA LYS A 96 -2.20 -21.65 14.43
C LYS A 96 -1.36 -21.61 13.16
N SER A 97 -0.51 -20.61 13.05
CA SER A 97 0.52 -20.58 12.04
C SER A 97 1.55 -21.67 12.36
N GLU A 98 2.06 -22.35 11.36
CA GLU A 98 3.23 -23.22 11.49
C GLU A 98 4.53 -22.39 11.61
N SER A 99 4.43 -21.04 11.67
CA SER A 99 5.57 -20.16 11.90
C SER A 99 5.98 -20.16 13.37
N GLU A 100 7.26 -19.94 13.65
CA GLU A 100 7.82 -19.87 15.01
C GLU A 100 7.18 -18.78 15.90
N LEU A 101 6.50 -17.80 15.33
CA LEU A 101 5.80 -16.73 16.04
C LEU A 101 4.40 -17.14 16.56
N GLY A 102 3.92 -18.30 16.20
CA GLY A 102 2.72 -18.93 16.79
C GLY A 102 1.36 -18.31 16.46
N PHE A 103 1.30 -17.12 15.83
CA PHE A 103 0.06 -16.47 15.43
C PHE A 103 0.19 -15.98 13.99
N GLN A 104 -0.89 -16.15 13.24
CA GLN A 104 -1.03 -15.57 11.90
C GLN A 104 -1.58 -14.16 12.06
N ASP A 105 -0.81 -13.16 11.62
CA ASP A 105 -1.24 -11.78 11.52
C ASP A 105 -1.94 -11.50 10.17
N LEU A 106 -2.38 -10.25 9.96
CA LEU A 106 -3.17 -9.92 8.76
C LEU A 106 -2.34 -10.03 7.48
N ILE A 107 -1.08 -9.60 7.50
CA ILE A 107 -0.24 -9.59 6.29
C ILE A 107 0.18 -11.00 5.86
N THR A 108 0.49 -11.88 6.80
CA THR A 108 0.81 -13.28 6.49
C THR A 108 -0.42 -14.03 5.97
N SER A 109 -1.60 -13.71 6.52
CA SER A 109 -2.86 -14.22 5.99
C SER A 109 -3.14 -13.74 4.56
N ILE A 110 -2.84 -12.48 4.25
CA ILE A 110 -2.95 -11.93 2.89
C ILE A 110 -1.99 -12.65 1.94
N ALA A 111 -0.76 -12.93 2.36
CA ALA A 111 0.19 -13.71 1.58
C ALA A 111 -0.37 -15.09 1.23
N ASP A 112 -1.04 -15.75 2.17
CA ASP A 112 -1.67 -17.05 1.92
C ASP A 112 -2.84 -16.95 0.94
N VAL A 113 -3.67 -15.90 1.03
CA VAL A 113 -4.76 -15.67 0.06
C VAL A 113 -4.20 -15.35 -1.33
N TYR A 114 -3.14 -14.56 -1.43
CA TYR A 114 -2.44 -14.33 -2.70
C TYR A 114 -1.92 -15.64 -3.30
N ASP A 115 -1.36 -16.51 -2.45
CA ASP A 115 -0.85 -17.80 -2.92
C ASP A 115 -1.97 -18.70 -3.43
N GLU A 116 -3.04 -18.85 -2.66
CA GLU A 116 -4.17 -19.70 -3.01
C GLU A 116 -4.92 -19.22 -4.26
N LYS A 117 -5.14 -17.89 -4.40
CA LYS A 117 -6.03 -17.34 -5.41
C LYS A 117 -5.34 -16.79 -6.67
N LEU A 118 -4.02 -16.49 -6.59
CA LEU A 118 -3.31 -15.81 -7.68
C LEU A 118 -2.00 -16.49 -8.07
N PHE A 119 -1.19 -16.96 -7.12
CA PHE A 119 0.17 -17.44 -7.41
C PHE A 119 0.35 -18.96 -7.32
N PHE A 120 -0.56 -19.69 -6.66
CA PHE A 120 -0.64 -21.17 -6.66
C PHE A 120 0.67 -21.88 -6.31
N GLY A 121 1.37 -21.44 -5.27
CA GLY A 121 2.63 -22.01 -4.81
C GLY A 121 3.86 -21.67 -5.64
N ASP A 122 3.74 -20.85 -6.69
CA ASP A 122 4.86 -20.47 -7.52
C ASP A 122 5.90 -19.66 -6.72
N ARG A 123 7.17 -19.94 -6.99
CA ARG A 123 8.33 -19.32 -6.34
C ARG A 123 9.12 -18.48 -7.31
N PHE A 124 10.00 -17.65 -6.78
CA PHE A 124 10.75 -16.68 -7.58
C PHE A 124 11.70 -17.35 -8.58
N GLU A 125 12.11 -18.61 -8.34
CA GLU A 125 12.86 -19.44 -9.30
C GLU A 125 12.23 -19.51 -10.69
N LEU A 126 10.90 -19.37 -10.79
CA LEU A 126 10.15 -19.35 -12.03
C LEU A 126 10.79 -18.41 -13.06
N PHE A 127 11.32 -17.26 -12.62
CA PHE A 127 11.89 -16.26 -13.52
C PHE A 127 13.26 -16.64 -14.11
N TRP A 128 13.92 -17.68 -13.60
CA TRP A 128 15.17 -18.23 -14.18
C TRP A 128 14.93 -19.46 -15.06
N GLN A 129 13.74 -20.04 -15.04
CA GLN A 129 13.40 -21.17 -15.90
C GLN A 129 13.34 -20.73 -17.38
N LYS A 130 13.51 -21.66 -18.31
CA LYS A 130 13.27 -21.45 -19.74
C LYS A 130 11.77 -21.56 -20.08
N PRO A 131 11.27 -20.85 -21.09
CA PRO A 131 11.98 -19.93 -21.97
C PRO A 131 12.28 -18.57 -21.33
N ALA A 132 13.23 -17.83 -21.92
CA ALA A 132 13.40 -16.42 -21.59
C ALA A 132 12.17 -15.63 -22.05
N ILE A 133 11.86 -14.57 -21.32
CA ILE A 133 10.78 -13.61 -21.63
C ILE A 133 11.39 -12.26 -22.02
N HIS A 134 10.59 -11.38 -22.61
CA HIS A 134 11.06 -10.05 -23.02
C HIS A 134 11.49 -9.18 -21.83
N LEU A 135 10.90 -9.38 -20.64
CA LEU A 135 11.31 -8.69 -19.42
C LEU A 135 12.70 -9.15 -18.97
N GLN A 136 13.68 -8.28 -19.13
CA GLN A 136 15.07 -8.54 -18.78
C GLN A 136 15.37 -8.24 -17.32
N GLU A 137 14.77 -7.15 -16.83
CA GLU A 137 14.80 -6.70 -15.44
C GLU A 137 13.37 -6.72 -14.87
N ILE A 138 13.18 -7.47 -13.81
CA ILE A 138 11.90 -7.55 -13.09
C ILE A 138 12.20 -7.17 -11.66
N ILE A 139 11.55 -6.12 -11.15
CA ILE A 139 11.84 -5.55 -9.84
C ILE A 139 10.54 -5.32 -9.10
N PHE A 140 10.41 -5.95 -7.93
CA PHE A 140 9.32 -5.76 -6.98
C PHE A 140 9.88 -5.08 -5.75
N ASN A 141 9.40 -3.87 -5.47
CA ASN A 141 9.96 -3.00 -4.44
C ASN A 141 9.21 -3.16 -3.11
N ALA A 142 9.96 -3.25 -2.04
CA ALA A 142 9.53 -3.15 -0.65
C ALA A 142 10.44 -2.16 0.08
N THR A 143 10.16 -1.86 1.33
CA THR A 143 11.00 -1.02 2.20
C THR A 143 11.45 -1.81 3.41
N GLU A 144 12.75 -1.78 3.72
CA GLU A 144 13.26 -2.25 5.01
C GLU A 144 12.95 -1.19 6.08
N PHE A 145 11.95 -1.49 6.92
CA PHE A 145 11.39 -0.49 7.83
C PHE A 145 12.32 -0.10 8.99
N LYS A 146 13.30 -0.96 9.31
CA LYS A 146 14.28 -0.68 10.38
C LYS A 146 15.22 0.47 10.02
N THR A 147 15.64 0.57 8.75
CA THR A 147 16.60 1.57 8.27
C THR A 147 15.97 2.60 7.34
N GLY A 148 14.74 2.37 6.88
CA GLY A 148 14.03 3.24 5.96
C GLY A 148 14.58 3.25 4.54
N ILE A 149 15.32 2.20 4.14
CA ILE A 149 15.88 2.09 2.79
C ILE A 149 15.11 1.09 1.93
N ASP A 150 15.28 1.17 0.62
CA ASP A 150 14.67 0.26 -0.34
C ASP A 150 15.06 -1.21 -0.08
N PHE A 151 14.16 -2.12 -0.43
CA PHE A 151 14.39 -3.55 -0.44
C PHE A 151 13.81 -4.12 -1.74
N ARG A 152 14.64 -4.76 -2.56
CA ARG A 152 14.26 -5.20 -3.89
C ARG A 152 14.27 -6.70 -4.04
N PHE A 153 13.13 -7.24 -4.45
CA PHE A 153 13.04 -8.59 -4.98
C PHE A 153 13.20 -8.47 -6.49
N GLN A 154 14.38 -8.82 -7.02
CA GLN A 154 14.67 -8.57 -8.42
C GLN A 154 15.34 -9.73 -9.13
N LYS A 155 14.92 -9.94 -10.39
CA LYS A 155 15.62 -10.76 -11.37
C LYS A 155 16.25 -9.83 -12.38
N SER A 156 17.55 -9.99 -12.63
CA SER A 156 18.34 -9.17 -13.52
C SER A 156 19.17 -10.04 -14.47
N ARG A 157 19.52 -9.48 -15.63
CA ARG A 157 20.56 -10.04 -16.48
C ARG A 157 21.97 -9.81 -15.94
N SER A 158 22.16 -8.79 -15.14
CA SER A 158 23.45 -8.40 -14.60
C SER A 158 23.77 -9.14 -13.31
N ASP A 159 24.92 -9.77 -13.27
CA ASP A 159 25.45 -10.42 -12.05
C ASP A 159 25.74 -9.41 -10.93
N LYS A 160 25.78 -8.11 -11.24
CA LYS A 160 25.93 -7.03 -10.26
C LYS A 160 24.63 -6.71 -9.52
N ALA A 161 23.50 -7.25 -9.97
CA ALA A 161 22.23 -7.04 -9.28
C ALA A 161 22.20 -7.77 -7.94
N ARG A 162 21.80 -7.04 -6.89
CA ARG A 162 21.67 -7.61 -5.55
C ARG A 162 20.19 -7.78 -5.22
N MET A 163 19.81 -8.94 -4.74
CA MET A 163 18.52 -9.16 -4.10
C MET A 163 18.63 -8.63 -2.67
N GLY A 164 17.66 -7.81 -2.26
CA GLY A 164 17.72 -7.11 -0.97
C GLY A 164 18.04 -5.62 -1.13
N ASN A 165 19.01 -5.11 -0.39
CA ASN A 165 19.41 -3.70 -0.40
C ASN A 165 20.93 -3.50 -0.23
N GLY A 166 21.35 -2.28 0.12
CA GLY A 166 22.77 -1.97 0.38
C GLY A 166 23.36 -2.74 1.56
N ASN A 167 22.54 -3.02 2.59
CA ASN A 167 22.98 -3.67 3.83
C ASN A 167 22.75 -5.20 3.79
N VAL A 168 21.76 -5.64 3.03
CA VAL A 168 21.31 -7.03 2.97
C VAL A 168 21.40 -7.54 1.55
N ASN A 169 22.23 -8.55 1.32
CA ASN A 169 22.34 -9.25 0.05
C ASN A 169 21.91 -10.70 0.22
N ILE A 170 20.82 -11.08 -0.44
CA ILE A 170 20.30 -12.45 -0.48
C ILE A 170 20.98 -13.19 -1.62
N SER A 171 21.46 -14.41 -1.36
CA SER A 171 22.04 -15.23 -2.40
C SER A 171 20.99 -15.60 -3.46
N LEU A 172 21.40 -15.77 -4.72
CA LEU A 172 20.49 -16.17 -5.78
C LEU A 172 19.79 -17.52 -5.46
N LYS A 173 20.53 -18.46 -4.88
CA LYS A 173 20.01 -19.78 -4.49
C LYS A 173 18.86 -19.67 -3.48
N ASP A 174 18.98 -18.75 -2.52
CA ASP A 174 17.94 -18.55 -1.50
C ASP A 174 16.81 -17.68 -2.02
N ALA A 175 17.13 -16.65 -2.81
CA ALA A 175 16.15 -15.81 -3.47
C ALA A 175 15.16 -16.61 -4.33
N GLN A 176 15.66 -17.61 -5.05
CA GLN A 176 14.83 -18.48 -5.87
C GLN A 176 13.77 -19.27 -5.09
N LYS A 177 14.01 -19.53 -3.82
CA LYS A 177 13.06 -20.24 -2.94
C LYS A 177 11.91 -19.38 -2.42
N ILE A 178 11.99 -18.05 -2.56
CA ILE A 178 10.98 -17.11 -2.06
C ILE A 178 9.68 -17.32 -2.83
N ARG A 179 8.56 -17.44 -2.11
CA ARG A 179 7.21 -17.57 -2.69
C ARG A 179 6.78 -16.23 -3.30
N LEU A 180 6.16 -16.24 -4.50
CA LEU A 180 5.70 -15.02 -5.16
C LEU A 180 4.67 -14.25 -4.33
N ALA A 181 3.83 -14.97 -3.60
CA ALA A 181 2.84 -14.41 -2.69
C ALA A 181 3.48 -13.58 -1.56
N ASP A 182 4.60 -14.04 -1.00
CA ASP A 182 5.32 -13.32 0.06
C ASP A 182 5.97 -12.04 -0.49
N ILE A 183 6.44 -12.06 -1.74
CA ILE A 183 6.93 -10.85 -2.44
C ILE A 183 5.80 -9.84 -2.62
N ALA A 184 4.62 -10.29 -3.07
CA ALA A 184 3.46 -9.44 -3.23
C ALA A 184 3.01 -8.83 -1.89
N ALA A 185 2.96 -9.63 -0.82
CA ALA A 185 2.63 -9.18 0.52
C ALA A 185 3.64 -8.15 1.05
N ALA A 186 4.95 -8.43 0.95
CA ALA A 186 6.00 -7.50 1.38
C ALA A 186 5.93 -6.15 0.64
N SER A 187 5.63 -6.18 -0.68
CA SER A 187 5.50 -4.98 -1.51
C SER A 187 4.24 -4.18 -1.20
N SER A 188 3.19 -4.80 -0.65
CA SER A 188 1.88 -4.18 -0.38
C SER A 188 1.54 -4.04 1.10
N CYS A 189 2.51 -4.23 1.98
CA CYS A 189 2.38 -4.14 3.43
C CYS A 189 2.31 -2.67 3.88
N PHE A 190 1.18 -2.01 3.64
CA PHE A 190 0.99 -0.57 3.88
C PHE A 190 0.95 -0.23 5.38
N PRO A 191 1.71 0.77 5.86
CA PRO A 191 1.73 1.17 7.27
C PRO A 191 0.37 1.70 7.72
N GLY A 192 -0.06 1.26 8.90
CA GLY A 192 -1.37 1.58 9.47
C GLY A 192 -2.50 0.66 9.02
N GLY A 193 -2.32 -0.09 7.92
CA GLY A 193 -3.24 -1.14 7.50
C GLY A 193 -2.75 -2.54 7.88
N PHE A 194 -1.44 -2.71 7.96
CA PHE A 194 -0.81 -4.02 8.19
C PHE A 194 0.36 -3.92 9.17
N GLU A 195 0.65 -5.05 9.81
CA GLU A 195 1.84 -5.27 10.60
C GLU A 195 3.08 -5.38 9.68
N PRO A 196 4.28 -4.97 10.14
CA PRO A 196 5.51 -5.20 9.39
C PRO A 196 5.76 -6.70 9.19
N LEU A 197 6.00 -7.12 7.95
CA LEU A 197 6.31 -8.52 7.61
C LEU A 197 7.73 -8.86 8.06
N ALA A 198 7.88 -9.85 8.92
CA ALA A 198 9.16 -10.24 9.51
C ALA A 198 9.94 -11.19 8.57
N PHE A 199 10.84 -10.66 7.75
CA PHE A 199 11.69 -11.47 6.88
C PHE A 199 12.87 -12.04 7.69
N PRO A 200 13.25 -13.33 7.57
CA PRO A 200 12.64 -14.39 6.74
C PRO A 200 11.55 -15.21 7.45
N HIS A 201 11.16 -14.89 8.68
CA HIS A 201 10.37 -15.75 9.56
C HIS A 201 8.91 -15.89 9.12
N ASP A 202 8.31 -14.84 8.58
CA ASP A 202 6.92 -14.86 8.10
C ASP A 202 6.79 -15.38 6.67
N PHE A 203 7.92 -15.62 5.99
CA PHE A 203 7.91 -16.18 4.64
C PHE A 203 7.76 -17.70 4.68
N ARG A 204 6.96 -18.24 3.75
CA ARG A 204 6.78 -19.69 3.66
C ARG A 204 7.82 -20.34 2.75
N TRP A 205 8.74 -21.04 3.38
CA TRP A 205 9.85 -21.73 2.72
C TRP A 205 9.48 -23.14 2.28
N PRO A 206 10.23 -23.74 1.31
CA PRO A 206 10.09 -25.17 1.00
C PRO A 206 10.28 -26.01 2.26
N ASN A 207 9.43 -27.02 2.47
CA ASN A 207 9.44 -27.92 3.64
C ASN A 207 9.27 -27.20 4.99
N ASN A 208 8.77 -25.96 4.99
CA ASN A 208 8.65 -25.08 6.18
C ASN A 208 9.97 -24.83 6.92
N GLU A 209 11.11 -24.96 6.23
CA GLU A 209 12.41 -24.73 6.80
C GLU A 209 13.05 -23.45 6.25
N ILE A 210 13.37 -22.51 7.14
CA ILE A 210 14.11 -21.30 6.78
C ILE A 210 15.51 -21.75 6.32
N PRO A 211 16.00 -21.29 5.14
CA PRO A 211 17.34 -21.63 4.70
C PRO A 211 18.41 -21.26 5.73
N GLN A 212 19.36 -22.17 6.01
CA GLN A 212 20.40 -22.00 7.03
C GLN A 212 21.20 -20.70 6.84
N SER A 213 21.43 -20.29 5.59
CA SER A 213 22.07 -19.00 5.27
C SER A 213 21.32 -17.78 5.83
N PHE A 214 20.02 -17.90 6.08
CA PHE A 214 19.21 -16.83 6.69
C PHE A 214 19.25 -16.91 8.22
N THR A 215 19.18 -18.10 8.81
CA THR A 215 19.26 -18.25 10.27
C THR A 215 20.61 -17.76 10.81
N GLU A 216 21.70 -17.99 10.06
CA GLU A 216 23.03 -17.49 10.40
C GLU A 216 23.17 -15.97 10.21
N LYS A 217 22.57 -15.42 9.15
CA LYS A 217 22.72 -14.02 8.77
C LYS A 217 21.73 -13.09 9.47
N PHE A 218 20.51 -13.57 9.75
CA PHE A 218 19.42 -12.82 10.34
C PHE A 218 19.06 -13.39 11.72
N SER A 219 19.92 -13.16 12.71
CA SER A 219 19.61 -13.46 14.11
C SER A 219 18.38 -12.69 14.63
N LYS A 220 18.03 -11.58 13.97
CA LYS A 220 16.81 -10.80 14.18
C LYS A 220 16.11 -10.61 12.84
N ALA A 221 14.80 -10.78 12.83
CA ALA A 221 13.97 -10.53 11.67
C ALA A 221 14.14 -9.09 11.14
N LEU A 222 14.08 -8.95 9.81
CA LEU A 222 14.01 -7.65 9.16
C LEU A 222 12.54 -7.27 8.95
N PRO A 223 12.06 -6.17 9.50
CA PRO A 223 10.71 -5.71 9.22
C PRO A 223 10.64 -5.14 7.80
N LEU A 224 9.83 -5.76 6.95
CA LEU A 224 9.53 -5.28 5.59
C LEU A 224 8.16 -4.62 5.58
N MET A 225 8.06 -3.54 4.82
CA MET A 225 6.82 -2.81 4.58
C MET A 225 6.71 -2.40 3.11
N ASP A 226 5.57 -1.80 2.76
CA ASP A 226 5.24 -1.33 1.41
C ASP A 226 6.38 -0.53 0.78
N GLY A 227 6.68 -0.84 -0.47
CA GLY A 227 7.71 -0.15 -1.23
C GLY A 227 7.45 1.34 -1.41
N GLY A 228 6.19 1.76 -1.31
CA GLY A 228 5.78 3.14 -1.42
C GLY A 228 6.31 4.06 -0.31
N ILE A 229 6.77 3.50 0.81
CA ILE A 229 7.41 4.29 1.87
C ILE A 229 8.73 4.89 1.38
N TYR A 230 9.47 4.17 0.53
CA TYR A 230 10.74 4.62 -0.03
C TYR A 230 10.54 5.26 -1.42
N ASP A 231 9.89 4.56 -2.35
CA ASP A 231 9.62 5.01 -3.73
C ASP A 231 8.31 4.40 -4.22
N ASN A 232 7.23 5.16 -4.17
CA ASN A 232 5.91 4.65 -4.53
C ASN A 232 5.70 4.45 -6.04
N GLN A 233 6.64 4.85 -6.86
CA GLN A 233 6.57 4.76 -8.32
C GLN A 233 7.54 3.69 -8.89
N GLY A 234 8.48 3.21 -8.08
CA GLY A 234 9.50 2.24 -8.51
C GLY A 234 10.55 2.82 -9.46
N ILE A 235 10.70 4.13 -9.47
CA ILE A 235 11.58 4.88 -10.38
C ILE A 235 13.05 4.62 -10.08
N ASP A 236 13.46 4.75 -8.81
CA ASP A 236 14.86 4.62 -8.40
C ASP A 236 15.42 3.23 -8.75
N ALA A 237 14.62 2.19 -8.53
CA ALA A 237 15.00 0.83 -8.88
C ALA A 237 15.16 0.63 -10.40
N ALA A 238 14.27 1.24 -11.21
CA ALA A 238 14.38 1.22 -12.67
C ALA A 238 15.62 1.99 -13.16
N LEU A 239 15.89 3.17 -12.61
CA LEU A 239 17.09 3.97 -12.93
C LEU A 239 18.39 3.20 -12.59
N LEU A 240 18.42 2.52 -11.44
CA LEU A 240 19.54 1.65 -11.07
C LEU A 240 19.73 0.49 -12.06
N ALA A 241 18.64 -0.11 -12.54
CA ALA A 241 18.69 -1.18 -13.53
C ALA A 241 19.24 -0.66 -14.88
N ILE A 242 18.78 0.50 -15.35
CA ILE A 242 19.27 1.16 -16.58
C ILE A 242 20.79 1.43 -16.45
N LYS A 243 21.18 2.08 -15.35
CA LYS A 243 22.60 2.42 -15.10
C LYS A 243 23.49 1.18 -15.03
N ARG A 244 23.02 0.13 -14.33
CA ARG A 244 23.77 -1.14 -14.15
C ARG A 244 24.01 -1.86 -15.47
N ASN A 245 22.99 -1.90 -16.32
CA ASN A 245 23.07 -2.60 -17.61
C ASN A 245 23.76 -1.77 -18.70
N LYS A 246 24.05 -0.50 -18.46
CA LYS A 246 24.60 0.45 -19.46
C LYS A 246 23.79 0.44 -20.76
N LYS A 247 22.47 0.20 -20.65
CA LYS A 247 21.59 0.07 -21.80
C LYS A 247 20.91 1.41 -22.07
N GLU A 248 20.84 1.78 -23.34
CA GLU A 248 20.06 2.93 -23.75
C GLU A 248 18.58 2.54 -23.80
N ILE A 249 17.75 3.24 -23.03
CA ILE A 249 16.29 3.10 -23.04
C ILE A 249 15.71 4.16 -23.98
N GLY A 250 14.82 3.73 -24.87
CA GLY A 250 14.14 4.62 -25.82
C GLY A 250 12.95 5.33 -25.22
N MET A 251 12.25 4.68 -24.28
CA MET A 251 11.08 5.22 -23.61
C MET A 251 11.07 4.81 -22.12
N PHE A 252 10.72 5.75 -21.26
CA PHE A 252 10.59 5.55 -19.81
C PHE A 252 9.15 5.91 -19.42
N ILE A 253 8.30 4.89 -19.19
CA ILE A 253 6.90 5.05 -18.84
C ILE A 253 6.76 4.98 -17.32
N ILE A 254 6.23 6.03 -16.70
CA ILE A 254 5.90 6.10 -15.28
C ILE A 254 4.38 6.17 -15.19
N SER A 255 3.77 5.06 -14.78
CA SER A 255 2.32 4.96 -14.57
C SER A 255 2.00 5.10 -13.09
N ASP A 256 1.24 6.13 -12.72
CA ASP A 256 1.03 6.54 -11.34
C ASP A 256 -0.44 6.79 -11.03
N THR A 257 -0.90 6.19 -9.94
CA THR A 257 -2.27 6.28 -9.44
C THR A 257 -2.43 7.26 -8.28
N ASP A 258 -1.52 8.24 -8.14
CA ASP A 258 -1.67 9.28 -7.11
C ASP A 258 -2.94 10.09 -7.33
N LYS A 259 -3.46 10.62 -6.25
CA LYS A 259 -4.55 11.60 -6.30
C LYS A 259 -4.00 12.98 -6.65
N LYS A 260 -4.80 13.78 -7.37
CA LYS A 260 -4.55 15.20 -7.54
C LYS A 260 -4.38 15.89 -6.18
N VAL A 261 -3.75 17.06 -6.16
CA VAL A 261 -3.56 17.83 -4.93
C VAL A 261 -4.94 18.16 -4.34
N GLU A 262 -5.26 17.49 -3.24
CA GLU A 262 -6.45 17.73 -2.42
C GLU A 262 -6.01 18.23 -1.05
N ASP A 263 -6.92 18.86 -0.31
CA ASP A 263 -6.69 19.21 1.08
C ASP A 263 -6.52 17.93 1.90
N LEU A 264 -5.28 17.66 2.30
CA LEU A 264 -4.93 16.44 3.04
C LEU A 264 -5.42 16.47 4.49
N PHE A 265 -5.71 17.65 5.01
CA PHE A 265 -6.15 17.85 6.37
C PHE A 265 -7.19 18.96 6.47
N THR A 266 -8.33 18.68 7.07
CA THR A 266 -9.37 19.66 7.34
C THR A 266 -9.70 19.71 8.82
N PHE A 267 -9.89 20.92 9.35
CA PHE A 267 -10.33 21.08 10.73
C PHE A 267 -11.83 20.76 10.86
N HIS A 268 -12.16 19.82 11.72
CA HIS A 268 -13.55 19.53 12.03
C HIS A 268 -14.14 20.63 12.94
N LYS A 269 -15.40 20.99 12.72
CA LYS A 269 -16.13 21.90 13.64
C LYS A 269 -16.26 21.21 14.98
N ARG A 270 -15.73 21.85 16.03
CA ARG A 270 -15.84 21.38 17.42
C ARG A 270 -17.30 21.43 17.86
N LYS A 271 -17.81 20.31 18.36
CA LYS A 271 -19.08 20.25 19.11
C LYS A 271 -18.70 19.94 20.55
N SER A 272 -18.81 20.93 21.43
CA SER A 272 -18.62 20.69 22.87
C SER A 272 -19.89 20.03 23.43
N THR A 273 -19.74 18.84 23.99
CA THR A 273 -20.81 18.08 24.64
C THR A 273 -20.53 17.87 26.12
N LEU A 274 -19.25 17.87 26.52
CA LEU A 274 -18.83 17.61 27.90
C LEU A 274 -17.99 18.80 28.42
N SER A 275 -18.65 19.72 29.13
CA SER A 275 -18.02 20.93 29.68
C SER A 275 -17.29 20.74 31.03
N PHE A 276 -17.26 19.49 31.54
CA PHE A 276 -16.60 19.22 32.82
C PHE A 276 -15.07 19.24 32.69
N SER A 277 -14.41 19.98 33.61
CA SER A 277 -12.95 19.98 33.66
C SER A 277 -12.40 18.65 34.18
N LEU A 278 -11.15 18.30 33.78
CA LEU A 278 -10.45 17.13 34.33
C LEU A 278 -10.36 17.16 35.83
N ASN A 279 -10.25 18.35 36.44
CA ASN A 279 -10.24 18.54 37.87
C ASN A 279 -11.60 18.17 38.50
N THR A 280 -12.71 18.56 37.85
CA THR A 280 -14.06 18.18 38.27
C THR A 280 -14.24 16.66 38.21
N VAL A 281 -13.84 16.02 37.11
CA VAL A 281 -13.88 14.56 36.98
C VAL A 281 -13.04 13.88 38.06
N ASN A 282 -11.81 14.36 38.28
CA ASN A 282 -10.94 13.81 39.34
C ASN A 282 -11.51 13.98 40.73
N ARG A 283 -12.19 15.11 41.04
CA ARG A 283 -12.89 15.33 42.32
C ARG A 283 -14.07 14.38 42.47
N ILE A 284 -14.90 14.21 41.42
CA ILE A 284 -16.02 13.24 41.42
C ILE A 284 -15.51 11.84 41.71
N LEU A 285 -14.47 11.38 40.97
CA LEU A 285 -13.88 10.07 41.20
C LEU A 285 -13.32 9.89 42.59
N LEU A 286 -12.67 10.92 43.13
CA LEU A 286 -12.17 10.91 44.51
C LEU A 286 -13.31 10.81 45.53
N THR A 287 -14.37 11.60 45.33
CA THR A 287 -15.55 11.59 46.22
C THR A 287 -16.24 10.22 46.19
N LEU A 288 -16.42 9.63 44.97
CA LEU A 288 -16.99 8.29 44.84
C LEU A 288 -16.13 7.21 45.52
N MET A 289 -14.82 7.32 45.40
CA MET A 289 -13.88 6.40 46.06
C MET A 289 -13.99 6.51 47.59
N VAL A 290 -13.98 7.75 48.14
CA VAL A 290 -14.12 7.99 49.59
C VAL A 290 -15.48 7.50 50.07
N LEU A 291 -16.55 7.76 49.33
CA LEU A 291 -17.89 7.28 49.65
C LEU A 291 -17.96 5.74 49.65
N ALA A 292 -17.39 5.08 48.65
CA ALA A 292 -17.34 3.63 48.59
C ALA A 292 -16.58 3.03 49.79
N ILE A 293 -15.44 3.63 50.15
CA ILE A 293 -14.67 3.23 51.33
C ILE A 293 -15.48 3.43 52.61
N PHE A 294 -16.12 4.60 52.79
CA PHE A 294 -16.93 4.89 53.94
C PHE A 294 -18.13 3.92 54.06
N CYS A 295 -18.86 3.69 52.99
CA CYS A 295 -19.95 2.70 52.94
C CYS A 295 -19.45 1.29 53.29
N SER A 296 -18.26 0.90 52.79
CA SER A 296 -17.66 -0.38 53.14
C SER A 296 -17.39 -0.52 54.64
N PHE A 297 -16.85 0.53 55.28
CA PHE A 297 -16.62 0.53 56.73
C PHE A 297 -17.94 0.49 57.51
N ALA A 298 -18.95 1.26 57.10
CA ALA A 298 -20.26 1.25 57.75
C ALA A 298 -20.93 -0.13 57.66
N LEU A 299 -20.86 -0.77 56.50
CA LEU A 299 -21.38 -2.13 56.29
C LEU A 299 -20.60 -3.18 57.07
N LEU A 300 -19.28 -3.05 57.18
CA LEU A 300 -18.48 -3.92 58.07
C LEU A 300 -18.86 -3.78 59.53
N GLY A 301 -19.08 -2.54 60.01
CA GLY A 301 -19.59 -2.30 61.37
C GLY A 301 -20.96 -2.92 61.59
N HIS A 302 -21.87 -2.80 60.63
CA HIS A 302 -23.19 -3.42 60.68
C HIS A 302 -23.10 -4.97 60.62
N LEU A 303 -22.24 -5.51 59.78
CA LEU A 303 -21.98 -6.96 59.73
C LEU A 303 -21.47 -7.47 61.10
N TRP A 304 -20.52 -6.76 61.68
CA TRP A 304 -19.98 -7.08 63.01
C TRP A 304 -21.09 -7.09 64.09
N TYR A 305 -21.93 -6.04 64.09
CA TYR A 305 -23.07 -5.96 65.00
C TYR A 305 -24.07 -7.11 64.79
N SER A 306 -24.41 -7.42 63.55
CA SER A 306 -25.34 -8.50 63.20
C SER A 306 -24.80 -9.88 63.60
N LEU A 307 -23.49 -10.14 63.39
CA LEU A 307 -22.85 -11.39 63.79
C LEU A 307 -22.90 -11.66 65.32
N ILE A 308 -22.92 -10.58 66.12
CA ILE A 308 -22.94 -10.70 67.57
C ILE A 308 -24.37 -10.84 68.10
N HIS A 309 -25.36 -10.17 67.48
CA HIS A 309 -26.69 -10.02 68.04
C HIS A 309 -27.81 -10.73 67.27
N SER A 310 -27.61 -11.17 66.03
CA SER A 310 -28.61 -11.85 65.22
C SER A 310 -28.25 -13.30 65.05
N GLY A 311 -29.21 -14.22 65.18
CA GLY A 311 -29.00 -15.65 64.89
C GLY A 311 -28.82 -16.00 63.41
N GLU A 312 -29.01 -15.02 62.50
CA GLU A 312 -28.95 -15.21 61.04
C GLU A 312 -27.56 -14.80 60.45
N TRP A 313 -26.50 -15.30 61.05
CA TRP A 313 -25.13 -14.95 60.70
C TRP A 313 -24.78 -15.25 59.24
N MET A 314 -25.33 -16.33 58.68
CA MET A 314 -25.00 -16.79 57.32
C MET A 314 -25.58 -15.85 56.26
N LEU A 315 -26.82 -15.39 56.42
CA LEU A 315 -27.47 -14.44 55.53
C LEU A 315 -26.79 -13.07 55.58
N SER A 316 -26.46 -12.62 56.82
CA SER A 316 -25.73 -11.36 57.05
C SER A 316 -24.35 -11.38 56.41
N LEU A 317 -23.62 -12.47 56.49
CA LEU A 317 -22.31 -12.63 55.86
C LEU A 317 -22.41 -12.63 54.34
N LEU A 318 -23.40 -13.30 53.73
CA LEU A 318 -23.64 -13.28 52.30
C LEU A 318 -23.98 -11.89 51.77
N VAL A 319 -24.95 -11.22 52.37
CA VAL A 319 -25.44 -9.92 51.84
C VAL A 319 -24.43 -8.79 52.10
N TYR A 320 -23.99 -8.63 53.34
CA TYR A 320 -23.08 -7.52 53.70
C TYR A 320 -21.65 -7.79 53.24
N GLY A 321 -21.17 -9.04 53.34
CA GLY A 321 -19.85 -9.42 52.88
C GLY A 321 -19.70 -9.27 51.36
N PHE A 322 -20.70 -9.69 50.59
CA PHE A 322 -20.71 -9.50 49.15
C PHE A 322 -20.71 -8.01 48.77
N THR A 323 -21.56 -7.21 49.40
CA THR A 323 -21.66 -5.76 49.12
C THR A 323 -20.36 -5.02 49.47
N VAL A 324 -19.71 -5.35 50.57
CA VAL A 324 -18.39 -4.80 50.96
C VAL A 324 -17.32 -5.18 49.92
N THR A 325 -17.34 -6.42 49.46
CA THR A 325 -16.39 -6.86 48.42
C THR A 325 -16.57 -6.12 47.12
N VAL A 326 -17.81 -5.87 46.67
CA VAL A 326 -18.12 -5.12 45.48
C VAL A 326 -17.68 -3.66 45.60
N LEU A 327 -18.01 -3.00 46.70
CA LEU A 327 -17.62 -1.61 46.97
C LEU A 327 -16.10 -1.45 47.09
N GLY A 328 -15.43 -2.37 47.78
CA GLY A 328 -13.97 -2.41 47.90
C GLY A 328 -13.28 -2.60 46.54
N SER A 329 -13.80 -3.52 45.72
CA SER A 329 -13.30 -3.73 44.34
C SER A 329 -13.52 -2.50 43.44
N MET A 330 -14.65 -1.81 43.62
CA MET A 330 -14.94 -0.56 42.91
C MET A 330 -13.99 0.56 43.34
N ALA A 331 -13.76 0.75 44.64
CA ALA A 331 -12.81 1.74 45.19
C ALA A 331 -11.37 1.46 44.69
N TYR A 332 -10.96 0.20 44.72
CA TYR A 332 -9.67 -0.21 44.18
C TYR A 332 -9.56 0.03 42.66
N GLY A 333 -10.60 -0.29 41.88
CA GLY A 333 -10.67 -0.04 40.45
C GLY A 333 -10.52 1.44 40.10
N ILE A 334 -11.20 2.33 40.88
CA ILE A 334 -11.06 3.78 40.70
C ILE A 334 -9.64 4.25 41.06
N TYR A 335 -9.06 3.75 42.14
CA TYR A 335 -7.68 4.03 42.54
C TYR A 335 -6.70 3.60 41.47
N TRP A 336 -6.82 2.36 40.98
CA TRP A 336 -5.99 1.79 39.94
C TRP A 336 -6.08 2.59 38.62
N LEU A 337 -7.29 2.95 38.18
CA LEU A 337 -7.53 3.78 37.02
C LEU A 337 -6.85 5.16 37.14
N ARG A 338 -6.99 5.82 38.27
CA ARG A 338 -6.34 7.12 38.53
C ARG A 338 -4.82 7.01 38.56
N HIS A 339 -4.28 5.94 39.11
CA HIS A 339 -2.85 5.66 39.19
C HIS A 339 -2.28 5.34 37.80
N LYS A 340 -2.98 4.50 37.03
CA LYS A 340 -2.58 4.09 35.70
C LYS A 340 -2.60 5.25 34.69
N ILE A 341 -3.63 6.10 34.75
CA ILE A 341 -3.68 7.32 33.94
C ILE A 341 -2.50 8.25 34.27
N LYS A 342 -2.14 8.42 35.55
CA LYS A 342 -1.00 9.25 35.95
C LYS A 342 0.34 8.69 35.48
N ILE A 343 0.59 7.42 35.59
CA ILE A 343 1.91 6.81 35.33
C ILE A 343 2.07 6.38 33.88
N GLU A 344 1.16 5.63 33.29
CA GLU A 344 1.35 5.09 31.94
C GLU A 344 1.16 6.12 30.83
N VAL A 345 0.17 7.02 30.96
CA VAL A 345 -0.02 8.07 29.96
C VAL A 345 1.14 9.07 30.00
N PHE A 346 1.64 9.40 31.18
CA PHE A 346 2.71 10.40 31.31
C PHE A 346 4.13 9.83 31.20
N SER A 347 4.36 8.53 31.45
CA SER A 347 5.70 7.93 31.33
C SER A 347 6.08 7.59 29.88
N ARG A 348 5.10 7.37 29.00
CA ARG A 348 5.33 7.01 27.60
C ARG A 348 5.40 8.21 26.65
N ILE A 349 5.01 9.40 27.10
CA ILE A 349 5.12 10.62 26.30
C ILE A 349 6.54 11.18 26.45
N PRO A 350 7.27 11.49 25.37
CA PRO A 350 8.59 12.11 25.45
C PRO A 350 8.54 13.36 26.32
N ARG A 351 9.50 13.52 27.22
CA ARG A 351 9.58 14.58 28.24
C ARG A 351 9.58 16.03 27.73
N ILE A 352 9.60 16.24 26.43
CA ILE A 352 9.85 17.54 25.81
C ILE A 352 8.68 18.52 25.91
N HIS A 353 7.44 18.07 26.21
CA HIS A 353 6.26 18.96 26.24
C HIS A 353 5.21 18.57 27.30
N LEU A 354 5.62 18.08 28.45
CA LEU A 354 4.67 17.79 29.53
C LEU A 354 4.41 19.07 30.34
N ALA A 355 3.31 19.72 30.00
CA ALA A 355 2.66 20.61 30.98
C ALA A 355 2.42 19.85 32.28
N ALA A 356 2.76 20.44 33.42
CA ALA A 356 2.51 19.84 34.71
C ALA A 356 0.99 19.59 34.84
N TRP A 357 0.57 18.57 35.62
CA TRP A 357 -0.86 18.32 35.89
C TRP A 357 -1.61 19.59 36.34
N SER A 358 -0.94 20.46 37.05
CA SER A 358 -1.44 21.78 37.47
C SER A 358 -1.92 22.64 36.28
N GLU A 359 -1.36 22.49 35.11
CA GLU A 359 -1.67 23.28 33.93
C GLU A 359 -2.83 22.67 33.12
N ILE A 360 -2.88 21.34 33.02
CA ILE A 360 -3.88 20.63 32.19
C ILE A 360 -5.19 20.33 32.94
N LYS A 361 -5.21 20.34 34.28
CA LYS A 361 -6.39 20.01 35.11
C LYS A 361 -7.60 20.92 34.83
N HIS A 362 -7.37 22.10 34.29
CA HIS A 362 -8.42 23.07 33.95
C HIS A 362 -9.09 22.81 32.59
N LEU A 363 -8.46 22.01 31.75
CA LEU A 363 -9.02 21.65 30.46
C LEU A 363 -10.29 20.82 30.66
N THR A 364 -11.27 21.02 29.76
CA THR A 364 -12.43 20.14 29.73
C THR A 364 -12.09 18.80 29.10
N VAL A 365 -12.89 17.77 29.40
CA VAL A 365 -12.72 16.44 28.78
C VAL A 365 -12.76 16.52 27.27
N ASP A 366 -13.69 17.31 26.71
CA ASP A 366 -13.79 17.52 25.28
C ASP A 366 -12.52 18.15 24.69
N GLN A 367 -11.94 19.15 25.35
CA GLN A 367 -10.69 19.77 24.90
C GLN A 367 -9.54 18.76 24.85
N VAL A 368 -9.45 17.87 25.85
CA VAL A 368 -8.40 16.84 25.87
C VAL A 368 -8.61 15.80 24.79
N ILE A 369 -9.86 15.35 24.58
CA ILE A 369 -10.21 14.40 23.52
C ILE A 369 -9.93 15.02 22.15
N ASP A 370 -10.36 16.26 21.91
CA ASP A 370 -10.11 16.97 20.66
C ASP A 370 -8.61 17.14 20.37
N MET A 371 -7.84 17.54 21.40
CA MET A 371 -6.39 17.68 21.25
C MET A 371 -5.72 16.34 20.93
N ALA A 372 -6.14 15.24 21.57
CA ALA A 372 -5.63 13.91 21.32
C ALA A 372 -6.03 13.44 19.91
N ALA A 373 -7.30 13.58 19.55
CA ALA A 373 -7.81 13.21 18.23
C ALA A 373 -7.11 13.97 17.11
N LEU A 374 -6.95 15.29 17.23
CA LEU A 374 -6.24 16.11 16.24
C LEU A 374 -4.78 15.70 16.10
N ARG A 375 -4.08 15.38 17.20
CA ARG A 375 -2.68 14.90 17.16
C ARG A 375 -2.58 13.54 16.47
N VAL A 376 -3.44 12.59 16.84
CA VAL A 376 -3.45 11.27 16.22
C VAL A 376 -3.79 11.38 14.74
N THR A 377 -4.83 12.14 14.38
CA THR A 377 -5.22 12.35 12.99
C THR A 377 -4.10 13.05 12.19
N SER A 378 -3.46 14.08 12.77
CA SER A 378 -2.36 14.78 12.08
C SER A 378 -1.14 13.88 11.88
N LEU A 379 -0.77 13.05 12.86
CA LEU A 379 0.32 12.07 12.72
C LEU A 379 -0.01 11.02 11.65
N PHE A 380 -1.24 10.52 11.65
CA PHE A 380 -1.69 9.56 10.65
C PHE A 380 -1.67 10.19 9.25
N THR A 381 -2.24 11.39 9.09
CA THR A 381 -2.23 12.12 7.82
C THR A 381 -0.80 12.45 7.37
N LEU A 382 0.08 12.84 8.30
CA LEU A 382 1.48 13.09 8.01
C LEU A 382 2.17 11.85 7.43
N ALA A 383 2.01 10.68 8.08
CA ALA A 383 2.65 9.43 7.67
C ALA A 383 2.04 8.85 6.39
N SER A 384 0.72 8.79 6.30
CA SER A 384 0.01 8.11 5.20
C SER A 384 -0.16 8.96 3.93
N SER A 385 -0.14 10.28 4.05
CA SER A 385 -0.46 11.16 2.92
C SER A 385 0.64 12.19 2.62
N VAL A 386 1.03 12.99 3.61
CA VAL A 386 1.99 14.09 3.38
C VAL A 386 3.37 13.55 3.02
N PHE A 387 3.91 12.60 3.79
CA PHE A 387 5.21 12.00 3.50
C PHE A 387 5.20 11.21 2.20
N MET A 388 4.18 10.39 1.96
CA MET A 388 4.06 9.63 0.73
C MET A 388 4.04 10.55 -0.50
N LYS A 389 3.28 11.65 -0.43
CA LYS A 389 3.21 12.65 -1.50
C LYS A 389 4.55 13.36 -1.71
N ARG A 390 5.24 13.70 -0.62
CA ARG A 390 6.56 14.33 -0.69
C ARG A 390 7.63 13.41 -1.27
N ILE A 391 7.71 12.16 -0.82
CA ILE A 391 8.64 11.15 -1.36
C ILE A 391 8.40 10.97 -2.85
N ARG A 392 7.14 10.78 -3.27
CA ARG A 392 6.75 10.63 -4.67
C ARG A 392 7.24 11.82 -5.52
N SER A 393 7.01 13.04 -5.03
CA SER A 393 7.46 14.25 -5.71
C SER A 393 8.99 14.34 -5.83
N LEU A 394 9.73 13.93 -4.80
CA LEU A 394 11.20 13.94 -4.82
C LEU A 394 11.76 12.92 -5.81
N VAL A 395 11.24 11.70 -5.79
CA VAL A 395 11.69 10.63 -6.69
C VAL A 395 11.33 10.96 -8.15
N PHE A 396 10.13 11.48 -8.39
CA PHE A 396 9.73 11.94 -9.72
C PHE A 396 10.67 13.02 -10.25
N ALA A 397 11.14 13.92 -9.38
CA ALA A 397 12.07 14.98 -9.76
C ALA A 397 13.40 14.43 -10.30
N HIS A 398 13.85 13.23 -9.89
CA HIS A 398 15.07 12.61 -10.43
C HIS A 398 14.97 12.35 -11.94
N VAL A 399 13.80 11.97 -12.45
CA VAL A 399 13.58 11.77 -13.89
C VAL A 399 13.15 13.05 -14.57
N TYR A 400 12.42 13.91 -13.86
CA TYR A 400 11.88 15.13 -14.43
C TYR A 400 12.96 16.17 -14.72
N ASN A 401 13.92 16.31 -13.81
CA ASN A 401 15.01 17.30 -13.91
C ASN A 401 16.24 16.78 -14.67
N ASP A 402 16.30 15.48 -14.99
CA ASP A 402 17.40 14.90 -15.74
C ASP A 402 17.15 15.03 -17.25
N GLY A 403 17.92 15.90 -17.92
CA GLY A 403 17.77 16.18 -19.35
C GLY A 403 17.88 14.93 -20.27
N GLN A 404 18.55 13.85 -19.81
CA GLN A 404 18.62 12.62 -20.59
C GLN A 404 17.26 11.93 -20.76
N TYR A 405 16.28 12.16 -19.84
CA TYR A 405 14.95 11.58 -19.89
C TYR A 405 13.89 12.54 -20.45
N GLU A 406 14.20 13.80 -20.70
CA GLU A 406 13.25 14.81 -21.16
C GLU A 406 12.48 14.36 -22.43
N HIS A 407 13.19 13.79 -23.38
CA HIS A 407 12.63 13.28 -24.65
C HIS A 407 12.28 11.78 -24.63
N LYS A 408 12.41 11.11 -23.49
CA LYS A 408 12.13 9.68 -23.33
C LYS A 408 11.00 9.39 -22.37
N ARG A 409 10.64 10.33 -21.52
CA ARG A 409 9.67 10.18 -20.44
C ARG A 409 8.23 10.25 -20.93
N VAL A 410 7.43 9.27 -20.51
CA VAL A 410 5.97 9.26 -20.60
C VAL A 410 5.42 9.17 -19.18
N SER A 411 4.80 10.24 -18.69
CA SER A 411 4.15 10.27 -17.38
C SER A 411 2.68 9.98 -17.59
N ASN A 412 2.19 8.87 -17.04
CA ASN A 412 0.81 8.40 -17.16
C ASN A 412 0.13 8.47 -15.79
N LEU A 413 -0.61 9.55 -15.55
CA LEU A 413 -1.24 9.83 -14.26
C LEU A 413 -2.73 9.51 -14.32
N ILE A 414 -3.26 8.84 -13.29
CA ILE A 414 -4.68 8.43 -13.25
C ILE A 414 -5.64 9.61 -13.40
N TYR A 415 -5.27 10.81 -12.95
CA TYR A 415 -6.09 12.02 -13.06
C TYR A 415 -5.82 12.85 -14.32
N GLU A 416 -5.02 12.35 -15.25
CA GLU A 416 -4.53 13.10 -16.41
C GLU A 416 -5.65 13.70 -17.26
N LEU A 417 -6.79 13.02 -17.36
CA LEU A 417 -7.90 13.37 -18.24
C LEU A 417 -9.17 13.79 -17.48
N ASP A 418 -9.01 14.46 -16.32
CA ASP A 418 -10.10 14.96 -15.48
C ASP A 418 -10.75 16.28 -15.98
N GLY A 419 -10.28 16.81 -17.11
CA GLY A 419 -10.80 18.05 -17.70
C GLY A 419 -10.24 19.34 -17.11
N THR A 420 -9.36 19.27 -16.10
CA THR A 420 -8.89 20.46 -15.36
C THR A 420 -7.59 21.05 -15.88
N LYS A 421 -6.88 20.37 -16.77
CA LYS A 421 -5.61 20.84 -17.33
C LYS A 421 -5.78 21.44 -18.72
N HIS A 422 -4.77 22.19 -19.16
CA HIS A 422 -4.65 22.61 -20.56
C HIS A 422 -4.08 21.48 -21.41
N TYR A 423 -4.84 21.04 -22.40
CA TYR A 423 -4.42 20.03 -23.36
C TYR A 423 -3.62 20.69 -24.49
N ARG A 424 -2.60 19.99 -25.01
CA ARG A 424 -1.69 20.52 -26.04
C ARG A 424 -2.40 20.94 -27.32
N THR A 425 -3.46 20.24 -27.68
CA THR A 425 -4.27 20.50 -28.87
C THR A 425 -5.74 20.29 -28.53
N ALA A 426 -6.63 21.05 -29.18
CA ALA A 426 -8.07 20.95 -28.92
C ALA A 426 -8.64 19.56 -29.23
N TRP A 427 -8.09 18.85 -30.22
CA TRP A 427 -8.55 17.51 -30.59
C TRP A 427 -8.09 16.39 -29.63
N LEU A 428 -7.24 16.69 -28.65
CA LEU A 428 -6.84 15.78 -27.56
C LEU A 428 -7.60 16.07 -26.26
N MET A 429 -8.60 16.93 -26.30
CA MET A 429 -9.45 17.18 -25.14
C MET A 429 -10.33 15.94 -24.89
N PRO A 430 -10.35 15.36 -23.66
CA PRO A 430 -11.17 14.21 -23.38
C PRO A 430 -12.66 14.53 -23.45
N SER A 431 -13.47 13.57 -23.91
CA SER A 431 -14.93 13.71 -23.87
C SER A 431 -15.47 13.82 -22.43
N ASP A 432 -16.67 14.33 -22.26
CA ASP A 432 -17.29 14.47 -20.93
C ASP A 432 -17.42 13.11 -20.21
N GLU A 433 -17.63 12.03 -20.96
CA GLU A 433 -17.71 10.68 -20.39
C GLU A 433 -16.32 10.22 -19.89
N MET A 434 -15.25 10.44 -20.66
CA MET A 434 -13.88 10.17 -20.22
C MET A 434 -13.53 10.96 -18.94
N GLN A 435 -13.89 12.25 -18.90
CA GLN A 435 -13.67 13.08 -17.71
C GLN A 435 -14.40 12.52 -16.48
N LYS A 436 -15.67 12.11 -16.63
CA LYS A 436 -16.47 11.49 -15.55
C LYS A 436 -15.83 10.19 -15.04
N ILE A 437 -15.41 9.31 -15.96
CA ILE A 437 -14.75 8.06 -15.61
C ILE A 437 -13.42 8.34 -14.90
N THR A 438 -12.61 9.28 -15.40
CA THR A 438 -11.34 9.69 -14.79
C THR A 438 -11.55 10.26 -13.39
N CYS A 439 -12.53 11.14 -13.19
CA CYS A 439 -12.88 11.66 -11.87
C CYS A 439 -13.30 10.53 -10.92
N CYS A 440 -14.13 9.59 -11.37
CA CYS A 440 -14.52 8.42 -10.60
C CYS A 440 -13.29 7.58 -10.21
N ALA A 441 -12.44 7.22 -11.19
CA ALA A 441 -11.23 6.43 -10.96
C ALA A 441 -10.26 7.10 -9.96
N THR A 442 -10.10 8.41 -10.04
CA THR A 442 -9.22 9.18 -9.16
C THR A 442 -9.72 9.23 -7.72
N THR A 443 -11.04 9.34 -7.53
CA THR A 443 -11.67 9.47 -6.20
C THR A 443 -11.88 8.13 -5.51
N MET A 444 -11.80 6.99 -6.23
CA MET A 444 -11.94 5.66 -5.64
C MET A 444 -10.97 5.47 -4.46
N PRO A 445 -11.42 4.86 -3.36
CA PRO A 445 -10.56 4.57 -2.22
C PRO A 445 -9.48 3.53 -2.59
N THR A 446 -8.37 3.58 -1.87
CA THR A 446 -7.33 2.55 -1.96
C THR A 446 -7.76 1.36 -1.09
N THR A 447 -8.44 0.40 -1.69
CA THR A 447 -8.94 -0.83 -1.04
C THR A 447 -8.22 -2.06 -1.59
N LEU A 448 -8.50 -3.22 -0.98
CA LEU A 448 -8.08 -4.55 -1.44
C LEU A 448 -9.32 -5.41 -1.82
N TRP A 449 -10.36 -4.77 -2.29
CA TRP A 449 -11.58 -5.33 -2.84
C TRP A 449 -12.28 -4.31 -3.72
N PHE A 450 -13.20 -4.77 -4.57
CA PHE A 450 -14.19 -3.94 -5.24
C PHE A 450 -15.59 -4.30 -4.73
N ASP A 451 -16.41 -3.30 -4.48
CA ASP A 451 -17.83 -3.47 -4.12
C ASP A 451 -18.69 -3.64 -5.39
N ASP A 452 -18.24 -3.07 -6.51
CA ASP A 452 -18.91 -3.14 -7.81
C ASP A 452 -17.89 -3.49 -8.92
N ALA A 453 -18.21 -4.48 -9.74
CA ALA A 453 -17.42 -4.85 -10.91
C ALA A 453 -17.28 -3.70 -11.93
N ALA A 454 -18.26 -2.81 -11.99
CA ALA A 454 -18.19 -1.63 -12.85
C ALA A 454 -17.04 -0.68 -12.48
N ASP A 455 -16.64 -0.64 -11.22
CA ASP A 455 -15.51 0.19 -10.78
C ASP A 455 -14.17 -0.36 -11.28
N LEU A 456 -14.01 -1.68 -11.31
CA LEU A 456 -12.87 -2.33 -11.96
C LEU A 456 -12.78 -1.94 -13.44
N GLN A 457 -13.89 -2.02 -14.17
CA GLN A 457 -13.94 -1.70 -15.60
C GLN A 457 -13.60 -0.22 -15.86
N LYS A 458 -14.12 0.71 -15.04
CA LYS A 458 -13.79 2.14 -15.14
C LYS A 458 -12.30 2.41 -14.94
N LEU A 459 -11.67 1.73 -13.99
CA LEU A 459 -10.24 1.87 -13.72
C LEU A 459 -9.39 1.33 -14.87
N ILE A 460 -9.76 0.18 -15.42
CA ILE A 460 -9.09 -0.41 -16.59
C ILE A 460 -9.21 0.54 -17.78
N ALA A 461 -10.42 0.99 -18.11
CA ALA A 461 -10.64 1.93 -19.20
C ALA A 461 -9.84 3.25 -19.01
N CYS A 462 -9.81 3.77 -17.76
CA CYS A 462 -9.00 4.93 -17.43
C CYS A 462 -7.51 4.68 -17.72
N GLY A 463 -6.98 3.50 -17.41
CA GLY A 463 -5.62 3.09 -17.74
C GLY A 463 -5.36 3.01 -19.24
N GLU A 464 -6.31 2.48 -20.01
CA GLU A 464 -6.21 2.32 -21.47
C GLU A 464 -6.15 3.66 -22.20
N TYR A 465 -7.15 4.51 -22.01
CA TYR A 465 -7.19 5.77 -22.74
C TYR A 465 -6.18 6.81 -22.22
N SER A 466 -5.80 6.78 -20.93
CA SER A 466 -4.79 7.71 -20.43
C SER A 466 -3.40 7.41 -21.00
N ILE A 467 -3.01 6.14 -21.12
CA ILE A 467 -1.74 5.80 -21.76
C ILE A 467 -1.77 6.09 -23.27
N CYS A 468 -2.90 5.88 -23.96
CA CYS A 468 -3.09 6.28 -25.35
C CYS A 468 -2.82 7.78 -25.52
N TYR A 469 -3.48 8.62 -24.73
CA TYR A 469 -3.28 10.07 -24.69
C TYR A 469 -1.80 10.43 -24.48
N ASN A 470 -1.18 9.86 -23.45
CA ASN A 470 0.19 10.21 -23.08
C ASN A 470 1.22 9.78 -24.13
N LEU A 471 0.97 8.70 -24.88
CA LEU A 471 1.81 8.31 -26.01
C LEU A 471 1.65 9.26 -27.21
N ILE A 472 0.44 9.73 -27.48
CA ILE A 472 0.20 10.78 -28.48
C ILE A 472 0.94 12.06 -28.08
N ASP A 473 0.75 12.55 -26.86
CA ASP A 473 1.43 13.76 -26.36
C ASP A 473 2.96 13.62 -26.40
N TYR A 474 3.48 12.43 -26.04
CA TYR A 474 4.90 12.12 -26.15
C TYR A 474 5.43 12.25 -27.59
N ILE A 475 4.72 11.70 -28.58
CA ILE A 475 5.12 11.81 -29.98
C ILE A 475 5.07 13.27 -30.44
N LEU A 476 4.02 14.01 -30.09
CA LEU A 476 3.89 15.43 -30.41
C LEU A 476 4.97 16.30 -29.77
N ARG A 477 5.36 15.99 -28.52
CA ARG A 477 6.47 16.68 -27.84
C ARG A 477 7.82 16.43 -28.52
N ARG A 478 8.06 15.20 -28.91
CA ARG A 478 9.35 14.75 -29.44
C ARG A 478 9.56 15.14 -30.89
N TYR A 479 8.54 15.06 -31.72
CA TYR A 479 8.64 15.21 -33.17
C TYR A 479 7.88 16.42 -33.72
N GLY A 480 7.12 17.13 -32.88
CA GLY A 480 6.28 18.25 -33.28
C GLY A 480 5.00 17.82 -34.00
N GLN A 481 4.28 18.78 -34.58
CA GLN A 481 2.99 18.51 -35.24
C GLN A 481 3.11 18.06 -36.71
N GLN A 482 4.29 18.19 -37.32
CA GLN A 482 4.52 17.88 -38.74
C GLN A 482 4.74 16.39 -38.94
N LYS A 483 3.67 15.65 -39.21
CA LYS A 483 3.69 14.19 -39.43
C LYS A 483 4.68 13.71 -40.51
N SER A 484 5.00 14.56 -41.48
CA SER A 484 5.98 14.27 -42.55
C SER A 484 7.41 14.06 -42.02
N LYS A 485 7.72 14.58 -40.84
CA LYS A 485 9.03 14.46 -40.20
C LYS A 485 9.16 13.22 -39.30
N TYR A 486 8.08 12.46 -39.13
CA TYR A 486 8.13 11.28 -38.27
C TYR A 486 8.87 10.12 -38.99
N PRO A 487 9.69 9.36 -38.26
CA PRO A 487 10.16 8.07 -38.75
C PRO A 487 8.96 7.15 -39.08
N ASP A 488 9.08 6.28 -40.10
CA ASP A 488 7.95 5.49 -40.58
C ASP A 488 7.25 4.68 -39.48
N HIS A 489 8.00 4.00 -38.62
CA HIS A 489 7.43 3.24 -37.52
C HIS A 489 6.71 4.12 -36.46
N VAL A 490 7.16 5.38 -36.28
CA VAL A 490 6.48 6.34 -35.39
C VAL A 490 5.22 6.86 -36.06
N LYS A 491 5.24 7.06 -37.39
CA LYS A 491 4.10 7.52 -38.16
C LYS A 491 2.95 6.50 -38.11
N GLU A 492 3.26 5.21 -38.33
CA GLU A 492 2.27 4.14 -38.25
C GLU A 492 1.65 4.06 -36.83
N LEU A 493 2.51 4.04 -35.80
CA LEU A 493 2.06 4.05 -34.41
C LEU A 493 1.17 5.26 -34.13
N PHE A 494 1.57 6.46 -34.55
CA PHE A 494 0.81 7.70 -34.32
C PHE A 494 -0.57 7.66 -34.99
N ILE A 495 -0.67 7.12 -36.19
CA ILE A 495 -1.96 6.97 -36.90
C ILE A 495 -2.88 6.04 -36.10
N GLY A 496 -2.40 4.87 -35.68
CA GLY A 496 -3.17 3.94 -34.86
C GLY A 496 -3.63 4.56 -33.53
N LEU A 497 -2.73 5.24 -32.82
CA LEU A 497 -3.05 5.95 -31.57
C LEU A 497 -4.15 7.00 -31.77
N VAL A 498 -4.12 7.77 -32.85
CA VAL A 498 -5.13 8.79 -33.15
C VAL A 498 -6.49 8.16 -33.50
N GLU A 499 -6.48 7.02 -34.19
CA GLU A 499 -7.71 6.28 -34.49
C GLU A 499 -8.33 5.71 -33.19
N ASP A 500 -7.52 5.13 -32.33
CA ASP A 500 -7.98 4.61 -31.02
C ASP A 500 -8.46 5.74 -30.12
N TRP A 501 -7.77 6.88 -30.11
CA TRP A 501 -8.23 8.07 -29.36
C TRP A 501 -9.66 8.47 -29.76
N LYS A 502 -9.95 8.56 -31.05
CA LYS A 502 -11.30 8.86 -31.55
C LYS A 502 -12.34 7.84 -31.12
N LYS A 503 -11.96 6.56 -31.09
CA LYS A 503 -12.86 5.51 -30.58
C LYS A 503 -13.11 5.67 -29.08
N PHE A 504 -12.07 5.98 -28.29
CA PHE A 504 -12.23 6.27 -26.86
C PHE A 504 -13.09 7.51 -26.61
N GLU A 505 -12.98 8.57 -27.41
CA GLU A 505 -13.87 9.74 -27.32
C GLU A 505 -15.34 9.37 -27.47
N SER A 506 -15.65 8.43 -28.37
CA SER A 506 -17.01 7.96 -28.62
C SER A 506 -17.49 6.89 -27.62
N ASN A 507 -16.59 6.01 -27.17
CA ASN A 507 -16.87 4.94 -26.22
C ASN A 507 -15.63 4.65 -25.35
N PRO A 508 -15.47 5.35 -24.21
CA PRO A 508 -14.30 5.17 -23.33
C PRO A 508 -14.11 3.74 -22.79
N MET A 509 -15.20 2.97 -22.73
CA MET A 509 -15.23 1.61 -22.17
C MET A 509 -15.08 0.49 -23.23
N MET A 510 -14.80 0.85 -24.48
CA MET A 510 -14.85 -0.13 -25.59
C MET A 510 -13.93 -1.33 -25.38
N MET A 511 -12.68 -1.12 -25.01
CA MET A 511 -11.72 -2.20 -24.82
C MET A 511 -11.93 -2.95 -23.50
N ALA A 512 -12.27 -2.24 -22.43
CA ALA A 512 -12.55 -2.84 -21.13
C ALA A 512 -13.78 -3.77 -21.14
N ARG A 513 -14.68 -3.62 -22.11
CA ARG A 513 -15.87 -4.48 -22.30
C ARG A 513 -15.61 -5.69 -23.19
N GLU A 514 -14.69 -5.60 -24.14
CA GLU A 514 -14.45 -6.65 -25.16
C GLU A 514 -13.84 -7.94 -24.60
N VAL A 515 -13.33 -7.94 -23.38
CA VAL A 515 -12.61 -9.09 -22.79
C VAL A 515 -13.47 -9.92 -21.83
N TYR A 516 -14.73 -9.56 -21.67
CA TYR A 516 -15.72 -10.34 -20.91
C TYR A 516 -16.63 -11.11 -21.91
#